data_ec3343d57acf92bb102b9cac0226b69c
#
_entry.id   ec3343d57acf92bb102b9cac0226b69c
#
_cell.length_a   1.000
_cell.length_b   1.000
_cell.length_c   1.000
_cell.angle_alpha   90.00
_cell.angle_beta   90.00
_cell.angle_gamma   90.00
#
_symmetry.space_group_name_H-M   'P 1'
#
loop_
_entity.id
_entity.type
_entity.pdbx_description
1 polymer ?
#
loop_
_entity_poly.entity_id
_entity_poly.type
_entity_poly.pdbx_seq_one_letter_code
_entity_poly.pdbx_strand_id
1 'polypeptide(L)'
;CYDKYEMFKYLHDKGVRTILTYNSLEGFKNGLEKGEISFPVFMKPINGSGSVGIGKVNSWEEAEAKFKDGKFTYIIQELMTGGDCDADVYVDCISHKPVAAFTKKKIETRVGGANKTISFKDQKLFDFIEEVCSVLELNGPCDMDFFMKDGEYYLNEINPRFGGAYLHAYGAGVDFIKLILNNIHGIENKSIV
;
A
#
# COMPACT_ATOMS: atom_id res chain seq x y z
N CYS A 1 -1.16 -9.93 -3.26
CA CYS A 1 -1.49 -8.48 -3.29
C CYS A 1 -2.82 -8.17 -3.99
N TYR A 2 -3.38 -9.08 -4.83
CA TYR A 2 -4.65 -8.84 -5.52
C TYR A 2 -5.83 -8.74 -4.54
N ASP A 3 -5.88 -9.61 -3.54
CA ASP A 3 -6.85 -9.55 -2.44
C ASP A 3 -6.26 -8.71 -1.29
N LYS A 4 -6.89 -7.56 -1.00
CA LYS A 4 -6.42 -6.61 0.00
C LYS A 4 -6.56 -7.13 1.43
N TYR A 5 -7.57 -7.99 1.69
CA TYR A 5 -7.77 -8.55 3.00
C TYR A 5 -6.78 -9.68 3.30
N GLU A 6 -6.54 -10.56 2.35
CA GLU A 6 -5.55 -11.62 2.50
C GLU A 6 -4.12 -11.03 2.64
N MET A 7 -3.80 -9.97 1.90
CA MET A 7 -2.55 -9.24 2.07
C MET A 7 -2.44 -8.65 3.50
N PHE A 8 -3.48 -7.94 3.96
CA PHE A 8 -3.53 -7.39 5.31
C PHE A 8 -3.31 -8.49 6.36
N LYS A 9 -4.11 -9.57 6.30
CA LYS A 9 -4.06 -10.67 7.25
C LYS A 9 -2.67 -11.30 7.31
N TYR A 10 -2.11 -11.64 6.15
CA TYR A 10 -0.78 -12.25 6.06
C TYR A 10 0.30 -11.38 6.70
N LEU A 11 0.33 -10.09 6.38
CA LEU A 11 1.31 -9.15 6.89
C LEU A 11 1.11 -8.87 8.39
N HIS A 12 -0.14 -8.70 8.80
CA HIS A 12 -0.50 -8.49 10.21
C HIS A 12 -0.08 -9.67 11.10
N ASP A 13 -0.33 -10.91 10.63
CA ASP A 13 0.08 -12.14 11.33
C ASP A 13 1.62 -12.29 11.43
N LYS A 14 2.36 -11.59 10.57
CA LYS A 14 3.83 -11.48 10.59
C LYS A 14 4.36 -10.28 11.39
N GLY A 15 3.49 -9.49 11.99
CA GLY A 15 3.84 -8.33 12.78
C GLY A 15 4.16 -7.06 12.01
N VAL A 16 3.96 -7.06 10.67
CA VAL A 16 4.12 -5.86 9.84
C VAL A 16 2.99 -4.87 10.10
N ARG A 17 3.30 -3.60 10.29
CA ARG A 17 2.30 -2.54 10.51
C ARG A 17 1.45 -2.33 9.28
N THR A 18 0.18 -2.71 9.38
CA THR A 18 -0.85 -2.56 8.34
C THR A 18 -2.05 -1.81 8.91
N ILE A 19 -2.85 -1.21 8.03
CA ILE A 19 -4.09 -0.54 8.44
C ILE A 19 -5.08 -1.60 8.90
N LEU A 20 -5.64 -1.45 10.11
CA LEU A 20 -6.62 -2.39 10.66
C LEU A 20 -7.79 -2.57 9.70
N THR A 21 -8.07 -3.82 9.32
CA THR A 21 -8.98 -4.17 8.23
C THR A 21 -9.90 -5.30 8.62
N TYR A 22 -11.19 -5.16 8.30
CA TYR A 22 -12.22 -6.18 8.44
C TYR A 22 -12.85 -6.49 7.08
N ASN A 23 -13.18 -7.76 6.85
CA ASN A 23 -13.84 -8.22 5.61
C ASN A 23 -15.31 -8.63 5.83
N SER A 24 -15.84 -8.45 7.04
CA SER A 24 -17.22 -8.78 7.38
C SER A 24 -17.81 -7.77 8.37
N LEU A 25 -19.14 -7.60 8.32
CA LEU A 25 -19.85 -6.78 9.29
C LEU A 25 -19.76 -7.34 10.71
N GLU A 26 -19.73 -8.67 10.86
CA GLU A 26 -19.60 -9.31 12.18
C GLU A 26 -18.23 -9.01 12.79
N GLY A 27 -17.14 -9.21 12.05
CA GLY A 27 -15.79 -8.87 12.52
C GLY A 27 -15.65 -7.39 12.85
N PHE A 28 -16.19 -6.52 12.00
CA PHE A 28 -16.18 -5.08 12.22
C PHE A 28 -16.97 -4.69 13.49
N LYS A 29 -18.17 -5.28 13.71
CA LYS A 29 -18.96 -5.05 14.90
C LYS A 29 -18.18 -5.42 16.17
N ASN A 30 -17.55 -6.59 16.18
CA ASN A 30 -16.71 -7.04 17.28
C ASN A 30 -15.54 -6.07 17.56
N GLY A 31 -14.93 -5.53 16.50
CA GLY A 31 -13.87 -4.51 16.63
C GLY A 31 -14.37 -3.20 17.24
N LEU A 32 -15.57 -2.74 16.85
CA LEU A 32 -16.23 -1.57 17.46
C LEU A 32 -16.52 -1.80 18.95
N GLU A 33 -17.09 -2.96 19.31
CA GLU A 33 -17.42 -3.31 20.71
C GLU A 33 -16.17 -3.38 21.61
N LYS A 34 -15.03 -3.82 21.04
CA LYS A 34 -13.74 -3.86 21.75
C LYS A 34 -13.00 -2.52 21.75
N GLY A 35 -13.48 -1.53 21.01
CA GLY A 35 -12.80 -0.23 20.87
C GLY A 35 -11.52 -0.28 20.01
N GLU A 36 -11.34 -1.32 19.20
CA GLU A 36 -10.19 -1.46 18.28
C GLU A 36 -10.30 -0.52 17.08
N ILE A 37 -11.53 -0.20 16.67
CA ILE A 37 -11.85 0.71 15.56
C ILE A 37 -13.04 1.57 15.94
N SER A 38 -13.16 2.75 15.34
CA SER A 38 -14.30 3.66 15.54
C SER A 38 -14.66 4.38 14.24
N PHE A 39 -15.92 4.84 14.16
CA PHE A 39 -16.30 5.72 13.06
C PHE A 39 -15.62 7.10 13.17
N PRO A 40 -15.34 7.73 12.02
CA PRO A 40 -15.56 7.27 10.67
C PRO A 40 -14.54 6.22 10.23
N VAL A 41 -14.95 5.32 9.32
CA VAL A 41 -14.10 4.30 8.70
C VAL A 41 -13.99 4.52 7.19
N PHE A 42 -13.07 3.81 6.55
CA PHE A 42 -12.92 3.80 5.11
C PHE A 42 -13.33 2.45 4.53
N MET A 43 -14.17 2.46 3.50
CA MET A 43 -14.59 1.25 2.81
C MET A 43 -14.07 1.23 1.38
N LYS A 44 -13.56 0.08 0.95
CA LYS A 44 -13.10 -0.14 -0.43
C LYS A 44 -13.39 -1.58 -0.87
N PRO A 45 -13.54 -1.83 -2.19
CA PRO A 45 -13.61 -3.19 -2.70
C PRO A 45 -12.36 -3.99 -2.34
N ILE A 46 -12.57 -5.26 -1.99
CA ILE A 46 -11.47 -6.19 -1.65
C ILE A 46 -10.49 -6.34 -2.83
N ASN A 47 -11.02 -6.32 -4.04
CA ASN A 47 -10.27 -6.40 -5.29
C ASN A 47 -10.51 -5.14 -6.14
N GLY A 48 -9.58 -4.85 -7.07
CA GLY A 48 -9.71 -3.74 -8.01
C GLY A 48 -8.80 -2.55 -7.68
N SER A 49 -8.84 -1.57 -8.56
CA SER A 49 -7.99 -0.37 -8.54
C SER A 49 -8.78 0.86 -9.04
N GLY A 50 -8.16 2.04 -9.07
CA GLY A 50 -8.73 3.25 -9.67
C GLY A 50 -9.82 3.91 -8.84
N SER A 51 -9.85 3.67 -7.52
CA SER A 51 -10.76 4.35 -6.57
C SER A 51 -12.26 4.17 -6.85
N VAL A 52 -12.66 3.10 -7.57
CA VAL A 52 -14.07 2.80 -7.80
C VAL A 52 -14.66 2.13 -6.56
N GLY A 53 -15.82 2.61 -6.11
CA GLY A 53 -16.55 2.03 -4.96
C GLY A 53 -15.98 2.36 -3.59
N ILE A 54 -14.91 3.17 -3.51
CA ILE A 54 -14.29 3.56 -2.24
C ILE A 54 -15.03 4.73 -1.58
N GLY A 55 -14.88 4.87 -0.28
CA GLY A 55 -15.34 6.08 0.41
C GLY A 55 -15.30 5.98 1.93
N LYS A 56 -15.36 7.17 2.54
CA LYS A 56 -15.55 7.34 3.96
C LYS A 56 -16.98 6.96 4.33
N VAL A 57 -17.14 6.29 5.47
CA VAL A 57 -18.41 5.83 6.03
C VAL A 57 -18.48 6.30 7.47
N ASN A 58 -19.59 6.92 7.87
CA ASN A 58 -19.71 7.61 9.13
C ASN A 58 -20.59 6.89 10.15
N SER A 59 -21.35 5.87 9.71
CA SER A 59 -22.25 5.13 10.58
C SER A 59 -22.37 3.66 10.22
N TRP A 60 -22.94 2.90 11.13
CA TRP A 60 -23.23 1.47 10.91
C TRP A 60 -24.18 1.25 9.74
N GLU A 61 -25.23 2.06 9.64
CA GLU A 61 -26.26 1.97 8.59
C GLU A 61 -25.66 2.18 7.21
N GLU A 62 -24.72 3.12 7.07
CA GLU A 62 -23.98 3.34 5.82
C GLU A 62 -23.10 2.14 5.46
N ALA A 63 -22.40 1.56 6.44
CA ALA A 63 -21.56 0.38 6.22
C ALA A 63 -22.41 -0.83 5.80
N GLU A 64 -23.51 -1.08 6.53
CA GLU A 64 -24.44 -2.17 6.24
C GLU A 64 -25.06 -2.03 4.85
N ALA A 65 -25.48 -0.82 4.47
CA ALA A 65 -26.03 -0.55 3.15
C ALA A 65 -25.06 -0.88 2.02
N LYS A 66 -23.76 -0.51 2.17
CA LYS A 66 -22.71 -0.85 1.19
C LYS A 66 -22.49 -2.36 1.09
N PHE A 67 -22.52 -3.10 2.20
CA PHE A 67 -22.40 -4.56 2.16
C PHE A 67 -23.61 -5.24 1.50
N LYS A 68 -24.80 -4.68 1.63
CA LYS A 68 -26.05 -5.21 1.08
C LYS A 68 -26.26 -4.87 -0.39
N ASP A 69 -25.60 -3.84 -0.94
CA ASP A 69 -25.83 -3.40 -2.33
C ASP A 69 -25.33 -4.42 -3.37
N GLY A 70 -24.47 -5.35 -2.96
CA GLY A 70 -24.00 -6.48 -3.77
C GLY A 70 -23.12 -6.11 -4.97
N LYS A 71 -22.79 -4.83 -5.16
CA LYS A 71 -21.96 -4.40 -6.29
C LYS A 71 -20.50 -4.84 -6.17
N PHE A 72 -20.01 -4.85 -4.92
CA PHE A 72 -18.64 -5.23 -4.60
C PHE A 72 -18.59 -6.06 -3.32
N THR A 73 -17.58 -6.90 -3.20
CA THR A 73 -17.16 -7.43 -1.90
C THR A 73 -16.28 -6.36 -1.24
N TYR A 74 -16.71 -5.85 -0.09
CA TYR A 74 -16.04 -4.74 0.60
C TYR A 74 -15.14 -5.20 1.74
N ILE A 75 -14.11 -4.41 1.99
CA ILE A 75 -13.38 -4.37 3.26
C ILE A 75 -13.65 -3.04 3.95
N ILE A 76 -13.58 -3.07 5.28
CA ILE A 76 -13.69 -1.90 6.16
C ILE A 76 -12.32 -1.68 6.79
N GLN A 77 -11.77 -0.48 6.66
CA GLN A 77 -10.49 -0.12 7.23
C GLN A 77 -10.62 1.07 8.16
N GLU A 78 -9.71 1.15 9.12
CA GLU A 78 -9.51 2.39 9.88
C GLU A 78 -9.31 3.56 8.92
N LEU A 79 -9.96 4.70 9.20
CA LEU A 79 -9.76 5.91 8.40
C LEU A 79 -8.44 6.56 8.78
N MET A 80 -7.46 6.45 7.90
CA MET A 80 -6.18 7.12 8.06
C MET A 80 -6.31 8.60 7.68
N THR A 81 -5.89 9.48 8.57
CA THR A 81 -5.92 10.94 8.37
C THR A 81 -4.54 11.56 8.25
N GLY A 82 -3.49 10.76 8.39
CA GLY A 82 -2.10 11.17 8.29
C GLY A 82 -1.60 11.30 6.86
N GLY A 83 -0.31 11.56 6.72
CA GLY A 83 0.33 11.77 5.41
C GLY A 83 0.22 10.57 4.49
N ASP A 84 -0.37 10.77 3.32
CA ASP A 84 -0.42 9.79 2.22
C ASP A 84 0.88 9.89 1.40
N CYS A 85 1.61 8.80 1.33
CA CYS A 85 2.81 8.71 0.52
C CYS A 85 2.89 7.36 -0.19
N ASP A 86 3.66 7.32 -1.26
CA ASP A 86 3.95 6.12 -1.99
C ASP A 86 5.46 5.93 -2.21
N ALA A 87 5.86 4.71 -2.54
CA ALA A 87 7.20 4.39 -2.96
C ALA A 87 7.19 3.52 -4.22
N ASP A 88 7.99 3.92 -5.22
CA ASP A 88 8.41 2.99 -6.25
C ASP A 88 9.59 2.19 -5.70
N VAL A 89 9.43 0.87 -5.63
CA VAL A 89 10.42 -0.07 -5.08
C VAL A 89 10.81 -1.07 -6.15
N TYR A 90 12.09 -1.37 -6.26
CA TYR A 90 12.57 -2.49 -7.08
C TYR A 90 13.19 -3.55 -6.19
N VAL A 91 12.61 -4.74 -6.22
CA VAL A 91 13.15 -5.93 -5.55
C VAL A 91 13.93 -6.75 -6.58
N ASP A 92 15.21 -6.93 -6.33
CA ASP A 92 16.10 -7.66 -7.23
C ASP A 92 15.67 -9.13 -7.36
N CYS A 93 15.55 -9.61 -8.60
CA CYS A 93 15.05 -10.97 -8.86
C CYS A 93 16.06 -12.08 -8.54
N ILE A 94 17.31 -11.74 -8.20
CA ILE A 94 18.39 -12.68 -7.89
C ILE A 94 18.62 -12.74 -6.38
N SER A 95 18.83 -11.58 -5.74
CA SER A 95 19.06 -11.49 -4.29
C SER A 95 17.77 -11.47 -3.47
N HIS A 96 16.60 -11.20 -4.10
CA HIS A 96 15.30 -11.01 -3.46
C HIS A 96 15.29 -9.90 -2.40
N LYS A 97 16.16 -8.89 -2.57
CA LYS A 97 16.26 -7.72 -1.69
C LYS A 97 15.79 -6.45 -2.41
N PRO A 98 15.20 -5.49 -1.69
CA PRO A 98 14.94 -4.17 -2.25
C PRO A 98 16.29 -3.47 -2.52
N VAL A 99 16.53 -3.12 -3.77
CA VAL A 99 17.79 -2.48 -4.20
C VAL A 99 17.61 -1.04 -4.63
N ALA A 100 16.37 -0.62 -4.82
CA ALA A 100 16.02 0.77 -5.07
C ALA A 100 14.65 1.07 -4.46
N ALA A 101 14.53 2.24 -3.83
CA ALA A 101 13.28 2.79 -3.34
C ALA A 101 13.26 4.32 -3.58
N PHE A 102 12.17 4.80 -4.18
CA PHE A 102 11.95 6.23 -4.41
C PHE A 102 10.64 6.65 -3.77
N THR A 103 10.73 7.41 -2.69
CA THR A 103 9.60 7.79 -1.86
C THR A 103 9.04 9.16 -2.24
N LYS A 104 7.71 9.28 -2.26
CA LYS A 104 6.97 10.46 -2.73
C LYS A 104 5.78 10.74 -1.82
N LYS A 105 5.53 12.03 -1.53
CA LYS A 105 4.25 12.51 -0.98
C LYS A 105 3.33 12.89 -2.12
N LYS A 106 2.06 12.51 -2.04
CA LYS A 106 1.02 12.91 -2.99
C LYS A 106 0.53 14.31 -2.63
N ILE A 107 0.79 15.28 -3.51
CA ILE A 107 0.31 16.67 -3.35
C ILE A 107 -1.07 16.81 -3.96
N GLU A 108 -1.30 16.14 -5.08
CA GLU A 108 -2.56 16.15 -5.80
C GLU A 108 -2.83 14.75 -6.34
N THR A 109 -4.04 14.24 -6.12
CA THR A 109 -4.50 12.97 -6.67
C THR A 109 -5.53 13.20 -7.77
N ARG A 110 -5.50 12.36 -8.81
CA ARG A 110 -6.49 12.36 -9.89
C ARG A 110 -6.83 10.92 -10.26
N VAL A 111 -8.14 10.62 -10.27
CA VAL A 111 -8.64 9.26 -10.60
C VAL A 111 -7.94 8.17 -9.75
N GLY A 112 -7.74 8.47 -8.44
CA GLY A 112 -7.11 7.55 -7.49
C GLY A 112 -5.59 7.37 -7.62
N GLY A 113 -4.95 8.02 -8.59
CA GLY A 113 -3.50 8.02 -8.76
C GLY A 113 -2.86 9.35 -8.38
N ALA A 114 -1.55 9.34 -8.10
CA ALA A 114 -0.78 10.54 -7.85
C ALA A 114 -0.63 11.37 -9.13
N ASN A 115 -1.13 12.62 -9.14
CA ASN A 115 -1.01 13.55 -10.26
C ASN A 115 0.18 14.52 -10.08
N LYS A 116 0.40 14.96 -8.85
CA LYS A 116 1.58 15.75 -8.45
C LYS A 116 2.19 15.15 -7.21
N THR A 117 3.49 14.95 -7.23
CA THR A 117 4.24 14.38 -6.12
C THR A 117 5.47 15.20 -5.83
N ILE A 118 5.92 15.14 -4.59
CA ILE A 118 7.22 15.65 -4.15
C ILE A 118 8.01 14.50 -3.53
N SER A 119 9.24 14.31 -3.98
CA SER A 119 10.14 13.31 -3.39
C SER A 119 10.61 13.75 -2.00
N PHE A 120 10.83 12.78 -1.13
CA PHE A 120 11.43 12.99 0.18
C PHE A 120 12.28 11.77 0.55
N LYS A 121 13.16 11.93 1.54
CA LYS A 121 13.90 10.83 2.14
C LYS A 121 13.54 10.74 3.61
N ASP A 122 13.22 9.53 4.05
CA ASP A 122 12.99 9.21 5.46
C ASP A 122 13.48 7.79 5.72
N GLN A 123 14.52 7.67 6.56
CA GLN A 123 15.14 6.39 6.86
C GLN A 123 14.14 5.39 7.48
N LYS A 124 13.21 5.88 8.30
CA LYS A 124 12.14 5.02 8.88
C LYS A 124 11.29 4.35 7.81
N LEU A 125 11.00 5.07 6.69
CA LEU A 125 10.22 4.48 5.60
C LEU A 125 11.06 3.48 4.82
N PHE A 126 12.34 3.74 4.59
CA PHE A 126 13.22 2.78 3.94
C PHE A 126 13.38 1.49 4.77
N ASP A 127 13.61 1.60 6.06
CA ASP A 127 13.68 0.46 6.98
C ASP A 127 12.37 -0.34 6.98
N PHE A 128 11.23 0.35 6.94
CA PHE A 128 9.92 -0.29 6.88
C PHE A 128 9.66 -0.98 5.52
N ILE A 129 10.12 -0.42 4.40
CA ILE A 129 10.09 -1.08 3.08
C ILE A 129 10.93 -2.36 3.10
N GLU A 130 12.12 -2.33 3.70
CA GLU A 130 12.95 -3.54 3.87
C GLU A 130 12.25 -4.61 4.71
N GLU A 131 11.60 -4.22 5.82
CA GLU A 131 10.79 -5.11 6.65
C GLU A 131 9.67 -5.77 5.83
N VAL A 132 8.89 -4.98 5.09
CA VAL A 132 7.81 -5.48 4.22
C VAL A 132 8.35 -6.46 3.18
N CYS A 133 9.44 -6.11 2.49
CA CYS A 133 10.06 -6.96 1.47
C CYS A 133 10.66 -8.25 2.05
N SER A 134 11.10 -8.24 3.32
CA SER A 134 11.65 -9.43 3.98
C SER A 134 10.60 -10.51 4.26
N VAL A 135 9.32 -10.11 4.33
CA VAL A 135 8.18 -10.98 4.65
C VAL A 135 7.47 -11.47 3.39
N LEU A 136 7.54 -10.69 2.31
CA LEU A 136 6.89 -10.99 1.03
C LEU A 136 7.94 -11.40 -0.01
N GLU A 137 7.69 -12.49 -0.72
CA GLU A 137 8.51 -12.93 -1.85
C GLU A 137 8.22 -12.06 -3.10
N LEU A 138 8.55 -10.78 -3.03
CA LEU A 138 8.38 -9.85 -4.13
C LEU A 138 9.57 -9.94 -5.10
N ASN A 139 9.32 -9.64 -6.38
CA ASN A 139 10.33 -9.58 -7.42
C ASN A 139 9.99 -8.47 -8.42
N GLY A 140 11.01 -7.72 -8.84
CA GLY A 140 10.85 -6.65 -9.81
C GLY A 140 10.21 -5.38 -9.24
N PRO A 141 9.55 -4.58 -10.10
CA PRO A 141 8.96 -3.30 -9.70
C PRO A 141 7.70 -3.48 -8.86
N CYS A 142 7.63 -2.71 -7.79
CA CYS A 142 6.46 -2.63 -6.90
C CYS A 142 6.13 -1.16 -6.62
N ASP A 143 4.85 -0.85 -6.58
CA ASP A 143 4.29 0.43 -6.13
C ASP A 143 3.62 0.19 -4.78
N MET A 144 4.14 0.83 -3.72
CA MET A 144 3.68 0.63 -2.35
C MET A 144 3.07 1.92 -1.82
N ASP A 145 1.84 1.83 -1.31
CA ASP A 145 1.13 2.95 -0.70
C ASP A 145 1.19 2.87 0.84
N PHE A 146 1.48 4.00 1.47
CA PHE A 146 1.62 4.11 2.93
C PHE A 146 0.84 5.30 3.48
N PHE A 147 0.43 5.17 4.73
CA PHE A 147 0.00 6.29 5.55
C PHE A 147 0.91 6.47 6.76
N MET A 148 1.05 7.71 7.22
CA MET A 148 1.72 8.01 8.48
C MET A 148 0.69 8.30 9.56
N LYS A 149 0.81 7.64 10.71
CA LYS A 149 0.02 7.87 11.91
C LYS A 149 0.94 7.83 13.14
N ASP A 150 0.86 8.84 13.98
CA ASP A 150 1.63 8.94 15.24
C ASP A 150 3.16 8.77 15.05
N GLY A 151 3.68 9.24 13.92
CA GLY A 151 5.11 9.16 13.57
C GLY A 151 5.58 7.79 13.04
N GLU A 152 4.64 6.86 12.79
CA GLU A 152 4.90 5.53 12.25
C GLU A 152 4.21 5.34 10.90
N TYR A 153 4.85 4.55 10.01
CA TYR A 153 4.29 4.18 8.72
C TYR A 153 3.44 2.92 8.82
N TYR A 154 2.34 2.92 8.09
CA TYR A 154 1.40 1.81 7.94
C TYR A 154 1.24 1.49 6.46
N LEU A 155 1.41 0.23 6.11
CA LEU A 155 1.20 -0.22 4.73
C LEU A 155 -0.29 -0.27 4.42
N ASN A 156 -0.67 0.36 3.30
CA ASN A 156 -2.04 0.37 2.79
C ASN A 156 -2.25 -0.62 1.63
N GLU A 157 -1.34 -0.61 0.66
CA GLU A 157 -1.47 -1.41 -0.56
C GLU A 157 -0.10 -1.67 -1.19
N ILE A 158 0.04 -2.84 -1.83
CA ILE A 158 1.18 -3.18 -2.69
C ILE A 158 0.64 -3.56 -4.05
N ASN A 159 1.17 -2.92 -5.08
CA ASN A 159 0.90 -3.21 -6.47
C ASN A 159 2.20 -3.73 -7.11
N PRO A 160 2.34 -5.03 -7.42
CA PRO A 160 3.56 -5.60 -8.02
C PRO A 160 3.66 -5.24 -9.51
N ARG A 161 3.84 -3.97 -9.78
CA ARG A 161 3.97 -3.34 -11.10
C ARG A 161 4.56 -1.94 -10.94
N PHE A 162 4.92 -1.29 -12.05
CA PHE A 162 5.28 0.12 -12.05
C PHE A 162 4.18 1.01 -11.47
N GLY A 163 4.56 1.95 -10.61
CA GLY A 163 3.66 2.98 -10.10
C GLY A 163 3.16 3.93 -11.20
N GLY A 164 1.96 4.49 -11.01
CA GLY A 164 1.41 5.48 -11.95
C GLY A 164 2.27 6.74 -12.08
N ALA A 165 3.01 7.08 -11.04
CA ALA A 165 3.93 8.22 -10.98
C ALA A 165 5.41 7.82 -11.10
N TYR A 166 5.73 6.62 -11.60
CA TYR A 166 7.11 6.13 -11.72
C TYR A 166 8.03 7.05 -12.55
N LEU A 167 7.48 7.80 -13.51
CA LEU A 167 8.27 8.75 -14.29
C LEU A 167 8.97 9.80 -13.42
N HIS A 168 8.46 10.10 -12.23
CA HIS A 168 9.15 10.96 -11.27
C HIS A 168 10.43 10.28 -10.73
N ALA A 169 10.35 8.99 -10.36
CA ALA A 169 11.52 8.22 -9.94
C ALA A 169 12.55 8.09 -11.07
N TYR A 170 12.09 7.79 -12.29
CA TYR A 170 12.95 7.71 -13.48
C TYR A 170 13.66 9.04 -13.76
N GLY A 171 12.94 10.16 -13.73
CA GLY A 171 13.51 11.49 -13.91
C GLY A 171 14.52 11.89 -12.83
N ALA A 172 14.43 11.29 -11.64
CA ALA A 172 15.38 11.44 -10.54
C ALA A 172 16.58 10.47 -10.63
N GLY A 173 16.66 9.66 -11.69
CA GLY A 173 17.77 8.73 -11.93
C GLY A 173 17.56 7.31 -11.45
N VAL A 174 16.35 6.95 -10.97
CA VAL A 174 16.01 5.59 -10.52
C VAL A 174 15.46 4.80 -11.70
N ASP A 175 16.33 4.13 -12.44
CA ASP A 175 16.03 3.43 -13.70
C ASP A 175 15.75 1.94 -13.47
N PHE A 176 14.48 1.60 -13.25
CA PHE A 176 14.04 0.20 -13.10
C PHE A 176 14.21 -0.63 -14.38
N ILE A 177 14.17 0.00 -15.55
CA ILE A 177 14.37 -0.73 -16.82
C ILE A 177 15.79 -1.31 -16.86
N LYS A 178 16.79 -0.52 -16.44
CA LYS A 178 18.17 -0.98 -16.31
C LYS A 178 18.29 -2.14 -15.31
N LEU A 179 17.61 -2.05 -14.16
CA LEU A 179 17.63 -3.10 -13.14
C LEU A 179 16.98 -4.40 -13.65
N ILE A 180 15.86 -4.30 -14.39
CA ILE A 180 15.22 -5.43 -15.06
C ILE A 180 16.17 -6.08 -16.08
N LEU A 181 16.80 -5.29 -16.94
CA LEU A 181 17.74 -5.81 -17.95
C LEU A 181 18.92 -6.52 -17.30
N ASN A 182 19.46 -6.01 -16.20
CA ASN A 182 20.52 -6.68 -15.45
C ASN A 182 20.03 -8.07 -14.97
N ASN A 183 18.86 -8.15 -14.34
CA ASN A 183 18.33 -9.43 -13.86
C ASN A 183 18.03 -10.42 -15.01
N ILE A 184 17.55 -9.96 -16.17
CA ILE A 184 17.35 -10.80 -17.37
C ILE A 184 18.70 -11.40 -17.83
N HIS A 185 19.79 -10.66 -17.68
CA HIS A 185 21.15 -11.14 -18.03
C HIS A 185 21.84 -11.92 -16.89
N GLY A 186 21.13 -12.24 -15.79
CA GLY A 186 21.69 -12.92 -14.64
C GLY A 186 22.63 -12.08 -13.78
N ILE A 187 22.54 -10.76 -13.89
CA ILE A 187 23.35 -9.80 -13.12
C ILE A 187 22.56 -9.33 -11.92
N GLU A 188 23.07 -9.61 -10.72
CA GLU A 188 22.52 -9.09 -9.46
C GLU A 188 22.71 -7.58 -9.36
N ASN A 189 21.66 -6.86 -9.01
CA ASN A 189 21.71 -5.42 -8.80
C ASN A 189 22.25 -5.09 -7.39
N LYS A 190 23.06 -4.05 -7.30
CA LYS A 190 23.50 -3.50 -6.02
C LYS A 190 22.52 -2.39 -5.58
N SER A 191 22.38 -2.23 -4.26
CA SER A 191 21.59 -1.14 -3.69
C SER A 191 22.06 0.22 -4.22
N ILE A 192 21.08 1.05 -4.61
CA ILE A 192 21.24 2.44 -5.06
C ILE A 192 20.50 3.42 -4.13
N VAL A 193 20.15 2.99 -2.92
CA VAL A 193 19.49 3.81 -1.89
C VAL A 193 20.52 4.46 -0.99
#